data_aa00df0bdea15c97aa091add7f0a2f37
#
_entry.id   aa00df0bdea15c97aa091add7f0a2f37
#
_cell.length_a   1.000
_cell.length_b   1.000
_cell.length_c   1.000
_cell.angle_alpha   90.00
_cell.angle_beta   90.00
_cell.angle_gamma   90.00
#
_symmetry.space_group_name_H-M   'P 1'
#
loop_
_entity.id
_entity.type
_entity.pdbx_description
1 polymer ?
#
loop_
_entity_poly.entity_id
_entity_poly.type
_entity_poly.pdbx_seq_one_letter_code
_entity_poly.pdbx_strand_id
1 'polypeptide(L)'
;RRQRQMCIRDRLCKIRDLQRAVHQFESAFEKRYGICLNEGMTLCSLSKTGRLCPGELGELLGLTPSNTSKVLRSVEQKGLVTRELCNEDRRQMYYSLTQQGRELLASVSCREVETPEILRDWLCG
;
A
#
# COMPACT_ATOMS: atom_id res chain seq x y z
N ARG A 1 -38.30 -1.30 4.03
CA ARG A 1 -37.83 -0.75 5.26
C ARG A 1 -36.95 0.47 5.09
N ARG A 2 -37.26 1.46 5.85
CA ARG A 2 -36.56 2.73 5.71
C ARG A 2 -35.16 2.67 6.32
N GLN A 3 -34.21 3.19 5.59
CA GLN A 3 -32.87 3.33 6.08
C GLN A 3 -32.78 4.54 7.00
N ARG A 4 -32.16 4.33 8.14
CA ARG A 4 -31.93 5.41 9.05
C ARG A 4 -30.73 6.22 8.58
N GLN A 5 -30.90 7.52 8.59
CA GLN A 5 -29.78 8.39 8.33
C GLN A 5 -28.84 8.39 9.52
N MET A 6 -27.59 8.08 9.27
CA MET A 6 -26.60 7.98 10.32
C MET A 6 -26.14 9.36 10.77
N CYS A 7 -26.14 9.61 12.06
CA CYS A 7 -25.63 10.88 12.53
C CYS A 7 -24.11 10.91 12.43
N ILE A 8 -23.56 12.12 12.46
CA ILE A 8 -22.12 12.30 12.27
C ILE A 8 -21.30 11.56 13.34
N ARG A 9 -21.82 11.48 14.55
CA ARG A 9 -21.11 10.76 15.62
C ARG A 9 -21.00 9.29 15.32
N ASP A 10 -22.05 8.68 14.78
CA ASP A 10 -22.02 7.29 14.39
C ASP A 10 -21.04 7.05 13.27
N ARG A 11 -20.98 7.98 12.32
CA ARG A 11 -20.03 7.88 11.21
C ARG A 11 -18.59 7.96 11.70
N LEU A 12 -18.35 8.88 12.64
CA LEU A 12 -17.00 9.01 13.20
C LEU A 12 -16.59 7.77 13.95
N CYS A 13 -17.50 7.15 14.69
CA CYS A 13 -17.21 5.91 15.39
C CYS A 13 -16.90 4.78 14.41
N LYS A 14 -17.63 4.72 13.30
CA LYS A 14 -17.38 3.71 12.28
C LYS A 14 -16.04 3.92 11.59
N ILE A 15 -15.69 5.17 11.32
CA ILE A 15 -14.39 5.48 10.72
C ILE A 15 -13.28 5.07 11.68
N ARG A 16 -13.46 5.37 12.98
CA ARG A 16 -12.47 4.95 13.97
C ARG A 16 -12.30 3.44 13.98
N ASP A 17 -13.41 2.71 13.93
CA ASP A 17 -13.36 1.26 13.93
C ASP A 17 -12.67 0.72 12.67
N LEU A 18 -12.93 1.36 11.54
CA LEU A 18 -12.29 0.97 10.29
C LEU A 18 -10.79 1.24 10.35
N GLN A 19 -10.39 2.40 10.86
CA GLN A 19 -8.97 2.71 10.99
C GLN A 19 -8.27 1.72 11.91
N ARG A 20 -8.92 1.34 13.00
CA ARG A 20 -8.35 0.36 13.91
C ARG A 20 -8.19 -0.99 13.20
N ALA A 21 -9.18 -1.38 12.41
CA ALA A 21 -9.11 -2.63 11.67
C ALA A 21 -7.98 -2.61 10.66
N VAL A 22 -7.79 -1.48 9.98
CA VAL A 22 -6.68 -1.33 9.02
C VAL A 22 -5.34 -1.44 9.75
N HIS A 23 -5.20 -0.82 10.91
CA HIS A 23 -3.96 -0.93 11.69
C HIS A 23 -3.68 -2.35 12.13
N GLN A 24 -4.71 -3.08 12.53
CA GLN A 24 -4.56 -4.48 12.91
C GLN A 24 -4.10 -5.33 11.73
N PHE A 25 -4.69 -5.08 10.57
CA PHE A 25 -4.30 -5.79 9.36
C PHE A 25 -2.86 -5.45 8.99
N GLU A 26 -2.49 -4.18 9.05
CA GLU A 26 -1.14 -3.75 8.74
C GLU A 26 -0.11 -4.41 9.66
N SER A 27 -0.44 -4.49 10.95
CA SER A 27 0.45 -5.10 11.92
C SER A 27 0.70 -6.58 11.59
N ALA A 28 -0.36 -7.30 11.27
CA ALA A 28 -0.27 -8.70 10.89
C ALA A 28 0.48 -8.87 9.57
N PHE A 29 0.21 -7.98 8.61
CA PHE A 29 0.87 -8.00 7.31
C PHE A 29 2.38 -7.78 7.46
N GLU A 30 2.75 -6.77 8.23
CA GLU A 30 4.16 -6.46 8.45
C GLU A 30 4.88 -7.60 9.16
N LYS A 31 4.22 -8.21 10.12
CA LYS A 31 4.80 -9.34 10.83
C LYS A 31 5.05 -10.52 9.90
N ARG A 32 4.15 -10.74 8.95
CA ARG A 32 4.25 -11.87 8.03
C ARG A 32 5.26 -11.63 6.92
N TYR A 33 5.30 -10.42 6.37
CA TYR A 33 6.08 -10.15 5.16
C TYR A 33 7.27 -9.22 5.36
N GLY A 34 7.35 -8.55 6.50
CA GLY A 34 8.47 -7.65 6.77
C GLY A 34 8.39 -6.30 6.09
N ILE A 35 7.26 -5.98 5.51
CA ILE A 35 7.02 -4.67 4.90
C ILE A 35 5.70 -4.09 5.41
N CYS A 36 5.61 -2.77 5.44
CA CYS A 36 4.37 -2.14 5.88
C CYS A 36 3.36 -2.11 4.73
N LEU A 37 2.15 -1.71 5.05
CA LEU A 37 1.06 -1.70 4.07
C LEU A 37 1.35 -0.77 2.89
N ASN A 38 1.89 0.42 3.17
CA ASN A 38 2.25 1.36 2.10
C ASN A 38 3.30 0.76 1.18
N GLU A 39 4.24 0.02 1.73
CA GLU A 39 5.25 -0.67 0.92
C GLU A 39 4.62 -1.74 0.06
N GLY A 40 3.70 -2.51 0.62
CA GLY A 40 2.99 -3.53 -0.14
C GLY A 40 2.17 -2.93 -1.27
N MET A 41 1.48 -1.83 -1.00
CA MET A 41 0.70 -1.15 -2.03
C MET A 41 1.58 -0.57 -3.12
N THR A 42 2.78 -0.12 -2.75
CA THR A 42 3.75 0.38 -3.72
C THR A 42 4.16 -0.74 -4.68
N LEU A 43 4.51 -1.91 -4.13
CA LEU A 43 4.90 -3.04 -4.97
C LEU A 43 3.75 -3.45 -5.89
N CYS A 44 2.54 -3.48 -5.37
CA CYS A 44 1.37 -3.84 -6.16
C CYS A 44 1.15 -2.84 -7.31
N SER A 45 1.29 -1.55 -7.01
CA SER A 45 1.11 -0.51 -8.03
C SER A 45 2.16 -0.62 -9.13
N LEU A 46 3.41 -0.86 -8.74
CA LEU A 46 4.50 -1.02 -9.71
C LEU A 46 4.31 -2.27 -10.56
N SER A 47 3.76 -3.33 -9.98
CA SER A 47 3.48 -4.55 -10.71
C SER A 47 2.46 -4.31 -11.83
N LYS A 48 1.47 -3.46 -11.55
CA LYS A 48 0.42 -3.19 -12.53
C LYS A 48 0.84 -2.24 -13.64
N THR A 49 1.67 -1.27 -13.31
CA THR A 49 2.04 -0.22 -14.27
C THR A 49 3.39 -0.43 -14.91
N GLY A 50 4.25 -1.24 -14.32
CA GLY A 50 5.61 -1.46 -14.78
C GLY A 50 6.59 -0.50 -14.16
N ARG A 51 6.32 0.79 -14.19
CA ARG A 51 7.15 1.80 -13.55
C ARG A 51 6.33 3.02 -13.21
N LEU A 52 6.76 3.74 -12.18
CA LEU A 52 6.07 4.94 -11.73
C LEU A 52 7.11 5.94 -11.24
N CYS A 53 6.82 7.22 -11.44
CA CYS A 53 7.60 8.27 -10.79
C CYS A 53 6.97 8.55 -9.42
N PRO A 54 7.72 9.22 -8.51
CA PRO A 54 7.19 9.45 -7.16
C PRO A 54 5.88 10.22 -7.13
N GLY A 55 5.70 11.20 -8.01
CA GLY A 55 4.45 11.96 -8.04
C GLY A 55 3.25 11.10 -8.36
N GLU A 56 3.41 10.21 -9.34
CA GLU A 56 2.34 9.31 -9.72
C GLU A 56 2.00 8.33 -8.58
N LEU A 57 3.03 7.82 -7.94
CA LEU A 57 2.81 6.89 -6.82
C LEU A 57 2.12 7.58 -5.65
N GLY A 58 2.54 8.80 -5.33
CA GLY A 58 1.91 9.56 -4.25
C GLY A 58 0.43 9.78 -4.50
N GLU A 59 0.05 10.08 -5.74
CA GLU A 59 -1.34 10.25 -6.10
C GLU A 59 -2.12 8.95 -5.93
N LEU A 60 -1.56 7.85 -6.40
CA LEU A 60 -2.22 6.55 -6.30
C LEU A 60 -2.45 6.14 -4.85
N LEU A 61 -1.48 6.38 -3.99
CA LEU A 61 -1.57 5.96 -2.60
C LEU A 61 -2.18 7.01 -1.69
N GLY A 62 -2.39 8.21 -2.18
CA GLY A 62 -2.91 9.29 -1.35
C GLY A 62 -1.90 9.77 -0.33
N LEU A 63 -0.61 9.75 -0.67
CA LEU A 63 0.46 10.14 0.24
C LEU A 63 1.04 11.50 -0.14
N THR A 64 1.55 12.21 0.86
CA THR A 64 2.29 13.43 0.62
C THR A 64 3.62 13.09 -0.07
N PRO A 65 4.25 14.08 -0.75
CA PRO A 65 5.56 13.83 -1.35
C PRO A 65 6.60 13.35 -0.34
N SER A 66 6.57 13.89 0.86
CA SER A 66 7.49 13.48 1.91
C SER A 66 7.30 12.02 2.30
N ASN A 67 6.06 11.60 2.51
CA ASN A 67 5.76 10.22 2.87
C ASN A 67 6.06 9.27 1.71
N THR A 68 5.76 9.69 0.48
CA THR A 68 6.08 8.90 -0.71
C THR A 68 7.59 8.63 -0.79
N SER A 69 8.39 9.67 -0.55
CA SER A 69 9.85 9.53 -0.57
C SER A 69 10.34 8.55 0.48
N LYS A 70 9.74 8.58 1.67
CA LYS A 70 10.11 7.65 2.73
C LYS A 70 9.81 6.21 2.36
N VAL A 71 8.64 5.99 1.78
CA VAL A 71 8.25 4.63 1.37
C VAL A 71 9.18 4.12 0.27
N LEU A 72 9.45 4.95 -0.73
CA LEU A 72 10.32 4.55 -1.83
C LEU A 72 11.75 4.27 -1.36
N ARG A 73 12.25 5.09 -0.45
CA ARG A 73 13.58 4.85 0.12
C ARG A 73 13.61 3.52 0.86
N SER A 74 12.57 3.22 1.60
CA SER A 74 12.51 2.00 2.37
C SER A 74 12.48 0.76 1.47
N VAL A 75 11.63 0.75 0.44
CA VAL A 75 11.56 -0.41 -0.46
C VAL A 75 12.83 -0.55 -1.30
N GLU A 76 13.46 0.58 -1.62
CA GLU A 76 14.74 0.54 -2.33
C GLU A 76 15.84 -0.07 -1.44
N GLN A 77 15.89 0.33 -0.19
CA GLN A 77 16.87 -0.22 0.76
C GLN A 77 16.67 -1.71 0.98
N LYS A 78 15.44 -2.16 0.91
CA LYS A 78 15.14 -3.59 1.05
C LYS A 78 15.41 -4.39 -0.21
N GLY A 79 15.82 -3.72 -1.28
CA GLY A 79 16.14 -4.38 -2.54
C GLY A 79 14.93 -4.80 -3.35
N LEU A 80 13.77 -4.21 -3.06
CA LEU A 80 12.52 -4.61 -3.70
C LEU A 80 12.21 -3.78 -4.94
N VAL A 81 12.76 -2.59 -5.04
CA VAL A 81 12.62 -1.73 -6.20
C VAL A 81 13.96 -1.18 -6.60
N THR A 82 14.05 -0.79 -7.85
CA THR A 82 15.22 -0.08 -8.37
C THR A 82 14.75 1.20 -9.04
N ARG A 83 15.62 2.18 -9.07
CA ARG A 83 15.29 3.45 -9.69
C ARG A 83 16.20 3.72 -10.86
N GLU A 84 15.67 4.43 -11.84
CA GLU A 84 16.46 4.81 -13.00
C GLU A 84 16.00 6.17 -13.47
N LEU A 85 16.93 6.92 -14.04
CA LEU A 85 16.63 8.21 -14.58
C LEU A 85 16.03 8.08 -15.96
N CYS A 86 15.08 8.94 -16.28
CA CYS A 86 14.55 9.01 -17.62
C CYS A 86 15.59 9.68 -18.52
N ASN A 87 15.91 9.05 -19.64
CA ASN A 87 16.91 9.60 -20.55
C ASN A 87 16.49 10.93 -21.16
N GLU A 88 15.21 11.15 -21.30
CA GLU A 88 14.69 12.37 -21.93
C GLU A 88 14.60 13.53 -20.95
N ASP A 89 14.41 13.23 -19.67
CA ASP A 89 14.31 14.24 -18.64
C ASP A 89 15.06 13.77 -17.41
N ARG A 90 16.25 14.31 -17.23
CA ARG A 90 17.12 13.90 -16.11
C ARG A 90 16.55 14.21 -14.75
N ARG A 91 15.50 15.02 -14.69
CA ARG A 91 14.84 15.34 -13.41
C ARG A 91 13.84 14.31 -13.00
N GLN A 92 13.38 13.50 -13.96
CA GLN A 92 12.40 12.49 -13.68
C GLN A 92 13.07 11.17 -13.37
N MET A 93 12.66 10.61 -12.26
CA MET A 93 13.16 9.33 -11.79
C MET A 93 12.02 8.36 -11.76
N TYR A 94 12.25 7.17 -12.28
CA TYR A 94 11.25 6.12 -12.28
C TYR A 94 11.69 4.97 -11.39
N TYR A 95 10.71 4.34 -10.79
CA TYR A 95 10.93 3.17 -9.95
C TYR A 95 10.22 1.97 -10.57
N SER A 96 10.86 0.82 -10.48
CA SER A 96 10.29 -0.43 -10.97
C SER A 96 10.68 -1.56 -10.02
N LEU A 97 9.96 -2.68 -10.12
CA LEU A 97 10.23 -3.83 -9.26
C LEU A 97 11.52 -4.52 -9.67
N THR A 98 12.26 -4.96 -8.65
CA THR A 98 13.34 -5.91 -8.88
C THR A 98 12.75 -7.31 -8.92
N GLN A 99 13.61 -8.30 -9.26
CA GLN A 99 13.19 -9.70 -9.19
C GLN A 99 12.74 -10.06 -7.77
N GLN A 100 13.49 -9.58 -6.78
CA GLN A 100 13.16 -9.81 -5.37
C GLN A 100 11.80 -9.21 -5.01
N GLY A 101 11.53 -8.01 -5.52
CA GLY A 101 10.23 -7.38 -5.29
C GLY A 101 9.08 -8.16 -5.91
N ARG A 102 9.29 -8.66 -7.11
CA ARG A 102 8.28 -9.49 -7.77
C ARG A 102 8.03 -10.77 -7.01
N GLU A 103 9.09 -11.39 -6.51
CA GLU A 103 8.96 -12.63 -5.76
C GLU A 103 8.22 -12.42 -4.44
N LEU A 104 8.53 -11.34 -3.75
CA LEU A 104 7.82 -11.03 -2.51
C LEU A 104 6.33 -10.79 -2.78
N LEU A 105 6.03 -9.99 -3.79
CA LEU A 105 4.65 -9.70 -4.12
C LEU A 105 3.87 -10.96 -4.49
N ALA A 106 4.50 -11.86 -5.23
CA ALA A 106 3.88 -13.12 -5.61
C ALA A 106 3.58 -14.00 -4.41
N SER A 107 4.33 -13.85 -3.32
CA SER A 107 4.14 -14.65 -2.11
C SER A 107 3.04 -14.09 -1.21
N VAL A 108 2.57 -12.87 -1.46
CA VAL A 108 1.55 -12.25 -0.62
C VAL A 108 0.19 -12.89 -0.88
N SER A 109 -0.45 -13.31 0.20
CA SER A 109 -1.77 -13.93 0.13
C SER A 109 -2.63 -13.42 1.28
N CYS A 110 -3.84 -13.03 0.98
CA CYS A 110 -4.73 -12.54 2.02
C CYS A 110 -5.11 -13.64 3.01
N ARG A 111 -4.96 -14.90 2.62
CA ARG A 111 -5.25 -16.03 3.51
C ARG A 111 -4.20 -16.20 4.59
N GLU A 112 -3.00 -15.70 4.38
CA GLU A 112 -1.91 -15.85 5.31
C GLU A 112 -1.83 -14.73 6.32
N VAL A 113 -2.65 -13.70 6.15
CA VAL A 113 -2.66 -12.54 7.03
C VAL A 113 -3.97 -12.53 7.80
N GLU A 114 -3.86 -12.45 9.13
CA GLU A 114 -5.04 -12.36 9.97
C GLU A 114 -5.80 -11.06 9.62
N THR A 115 -7.04 -11.22 9.20
CA THR A 115 -7.83 -10.12 8.70
C THR A 115 -9.00 -9.85 9.64
N PRO A 116 -9.14 -8.61 10.15
CA PRO A 116 -10.31 -8.26 10.97
C PRO A 116 -11.61 -8.50 10.21
N GLU A 117 -12.64 -8.89 10.94
CA GLU A 117 -13.91 -9.25 10.34
C GLU A 117 -14.50 -8.14 9.48
N ILE A 118 -14.36 -6.90 9.94
CA ILE A 118 -14.92 -5.75 9.24
C ILE A 118 -14.32 -5.57 7.83
N LEU A 119 -13.10 -6.06 7.62
CA LEU A 119 -12.41 -5.96 6.32
C LEU A 119 -12.49 -7.23 5.49
N ARG A 120 -12.92 -8.32 6.11
CA ARG A 120 -12.79 -9.64 5.48
C ARG A 120 -13.54 -9.76 4.17
N ASP A 121 -14.79 -9.33 4.16
CA ASP A 121 -15.60 -9.46 2.95
C ASP A 121 -15.05 -8.63 1.81
N TRP A 122 -14.53 -7.46 2.12
CA TRP A 122 -14.03 -6.56 1.12
C TRP A 122 -12.67 -6.97 0.57
N LEU A 123 -11.78 -7.48 1.43
CA LEU A 123 -10.43 -7.83 1.02
C LEU A 123 -10.30 -9.25 0.48
N CYS A 124 -11.05 -10.17 1.04
CA CYS A 124 -10.88 -11.60 0.72
C CYS A 124 -12.11 -12.20 0.05
N GLY A 125 -13.12 -11.39 -0.09
CA GLY A 125 -14.34 -11.82 -0.76
C GLY A 125 -14.15 -11.93 -2.25
#